data_b5c03a9370f37b0464a91f79d90cb947
#
_entry.id   b5c03a9370f37b0464a91f79d90cb947
#
_cell.length_a   1.000
_cell.length_b   1.000
_cell.length_c   1.000
_cell.angle_alpha   90.00
_cell.angle_beta   90.00
_cell.angle_gamma   90.00
#
_symmetry.space_group_name_H-M   'P 1'
#
loop_
_entity.id
_entity.type
_entity.pdbx_description
1 polymer ?
#
loop_
_entity_poly.entity_id
_entity_poly.type
_entity_poly.pdbx_seq_one_letter_code
_entity_poly.pdbx_strand_id
1 'polypeptide(L)'
;MPHTRRTFLESLAAGGIAAPLFATAGSAASPAEEPRKRLAVVTTLWTYGTHAWHMAERFLVGYPKQGKWHRPPFDVVAAYVDQRPKGDLSAGRAAEFGFKVYPTVAEALRVGRDKLGVDAVLLIGEHGDYPVNEFGQKLYPRYELFKQIVEVFRAGDHTVPVFNDKHLSWNFEYAKEMVATARVMDFPLLAGSSLPVTWRMPAIELPRDAEVEEALVVAFGSTDHYDFHALEAMQSFVERRRGGETGVASVEALRDDAVWKLLETTNFESGGLDPNLFEACLARSHTLQQPESFSHRRPTPEQLRKFVKSPVAYRLRYNDGLQATMLLMNGLVRDFNVAARLKSPTAEILSTQFHLPPNPNVAYSVGLMSNAEAMFTTRKAPYPVERTLLTSGLVQSGLHSLKLGKKLETPHLAVRYTPSAESTFLRS
;
A
#
# COMPACT_ATOMS: atom_id res chain seq x y z
N MET A 1 44.61 -18.05 -25.54
CA MET A 1 44.75 -16.81 -26.34
C MET A 1 43.43 -16.07 -26.23
N PRO A 2 43.39 -14.81 -25.82
CA PRO A 2 42.15 -14.10 -25.66
C PRO A 2 41.63 -13.57 -27.01
N HIS A 3 40.41 -13.94 -27.39
CA HIS A 3 39.72 -13.37 -28.55
C HIS A 3 39.31 -11.91 -28.25
N THR A 4 39.82 -10.98 -29.06
CA THR A 4 39.52 -9.57 -28.96
C THR A 4 38.24 -9.23 -29.73
N ARG A 5 37.50 -8.19 -29.28
CA ARG A 5 36.24 -7.67 -29.85
C ARG A 5 36.27 -7.33 -31.37
N ARG A 6 37.45 -7.35 -31.99
CA ARG A 6 37.65 -7.01 -33.41
C ARG A 6 37.30 -8.13 -34.36
N THR A 7 37.36 -9.40 -33.92
CA THR A 7 37.08 -10.58 -34.74
C THR A 7 35.60 -10.89 -34.94
N PHE A 8 34.72 -10.26 -34.18
CA PHE A 8 33.27 -10.49 -34.29
C PHE A 8 32.58 -9.64 -35.38
N LEU A 9 33.23 -8.57 -35.84
CA LEU A 9 32.63 -7.63 -36.82
C LEU A 9 33.04 -7.93 -38.27
N GLU A 10 33.99 -8.82 -38.52
CA GLU A 10 34.46 -9.12 -39.88
C GLU A 10 33.73 -10.28 -40.57
N SER A 11 32.82 -10.97 -39.87
CA SER A 11 32.08 -12.14 -40.41
C SER A 11 30.73 -11.79 -41.08
N LEU A 12 30.37 -10.55 -41.26
CA LEU A 12 29.07 -10.11 -41.79
C LEU A 12 29.10 -9.47 -43.18
N ALA A 13 30.21 -9.57 -43.91
CA ALA A 13 30.39 -8.96 -45.22
C ALA A 13 30.64 -9.98 -46.33
N ALA A 14 29.79 -10.99 -46.51
CA ALA A 14 29.75 -11.79 -47.73
C ALA A 14 28.41 -12.51 -47.88
N GLY A 15 27.42 -11.83 -48.46
CA GLY A 15 26.13 -12.44 -48.78
C GLY A 15 25.37 -11.57 -49.78
N GLY A 16 25.23 -12.05 -50.99
CA GLY A 16 24.85 -11.39 -52.20
C GLY A 16 23.57 -10.56 -52.20
N ILE A 17 23.59 -9.58 -53.06
CA ILE A 17 22.50 -8.64 -53.37
C ILE A 17 21.41 -9.41 -54.18
N ALA A 18 20.27 -9.65 -53.54
CA ALA A 18 18.97 -9.89 -54.22
C ALA A 18 18.07 -8.70 -53.94
N ALA A 19 17.72 -7.94 -54.97
CA ALA A 19 16.82 -6.82 -54.86
C ALA A 19 15.38 -7.31 -54.55
N PRO A 20 14.74 -6.85 -53.50
CA PRO A 20 13.30 -7.09 -53.33
C PRO A 20 12.48 -6.11 -54.16
N LEU A 21 11.55 -6.63 -54.92
CA LEU A 21 10.41 -5.92 -55.47
C LEU A 21 9.66 -5.15 -54.37
N PHE A 22 9.66 -3.84 -54.44
CA PHE A 22 8.84 -2.99 -53.57
C PHE A 22 7.36 -3.24 -53.89
N ALA A 23 6.72 -4.14 -53.14
CA ALA A 23 5.27 -4.09 -53.01
C ALA A 23 4.96 -2.83 -52.18
N THR A 24 4.20 -1.92 -52.73
CA THR A 24 3.62 -0.77 -52.03
C THR A 24 2.68 -1.31 -50.94
N ALA A 25 3.22 -1.52 -49.73
CA ALA A 25 2.38 -1.75 -48.58
C ALA A 25 1.58 -0.47 -48.34
N GLY A 26 0.28 -0.57 -48.56
CA GLY A 26 -0.65 0.50 -48.19
C GLY A 26 -0.39 0.84 -46.71
N SER A 27 -0.15 2.10 -46.41
CA SER A 27 -0.07 2.64 -45.06
C SER A 27 -1.38 2.29 -44.36
N ALA A 28 -1.36 1.22 -43.58
CA ALA A 28 -2.41 0.99 -42.60
C ALA A 28 -2.39 2.21 -41.68
N ALA A 29 -3.43 3.03 -41.69
CA ALA A 29 -3.60 4.13 -40.78
C ALA A 29 -3.40 3.57 -39.35
N SER A 30 -2.44 4.12 -38.63
CA SER A 30 -2.32 3.83 -37.19
C SER A 30 -3.69 3.98 -36.55
N PRO A 31 -4.16 3.02 -35.75
CA PRO A 31 -5.44 3.18 -35.05
C PRO A 31 -5.40 4.53 -34.33
N ALA A 32 -6.42 5.34 -34.49
CA ALA A 32 -6.54 6.63 -33.85
C ALA A 32 -6.34 6.40 -32.36
N GLU A 33 -5.35 7.05 -31.76
CA GLU A 33 -5.05 6.93 -30.35
C GLU A 33 -6.29 7.39 -29.57
N GLU A 34 -6.88 6.51 -28.75
CA GLU A 34 -8.06 6.88 -27.96
C GLU A 34 -7.76 8.14 -27.14
N PRO A 35 -8.71 9.09 -27.05
CA PRO A 35 -8.46 10.32 -26.29
C PRO A 35 -8.11 9.96 -24.83
N ARG A 36 -7.01 10.51 -24.35
CA ARG A 36 -6.51 10.27 -23.00
C ARG A 36 -7.52 10.76 -21.98
N LYS A 37 -7.75 9.96 -20.93
CA LYS A 37 -8.68 10.27 -19.85
C LYS A 37 -8.11 11.34 -18.91
N ARG A 38 -8.98 12.05 -18.23
CA ARG A 38 -8.65 13.22 -17.41
C ARG A 38 -8.62 12.85 -15.93
N LEU A 39 -7.52 13.16 -15.26
CA LEU A 39 -7.29 12.86 -13.83
C LEU A 39 -7.19 14.14 -13.02
N ALA A 40 -7.91 14.20 -11.89
CA ALA A 40 -7.68 15.21 -10.86
C ALA A 40 -6.85 14.65 -9.71
N VAL A 41 -5.92 15.44 -9.19
CA VAL A 41 -5.18 15.18 -7.96
C VAL A 41 -5.72 16.06 -6.85
N VAL A 42 -6.19 15.47 -5.77
CA VAL A 42 -6.60 16.16 -4.53
C VAL A 42 -5.62 15.75 -3.44
N THR A 43 -4.82 16.67 -2.95
CA THR A 43 -3.77 16.34 -1.98
C THR A 43 -3.63 17.39 -0.88
N THR A 44 -3.12 16.93 0.26
CA THR A 44 -2.79 17.80 1.39
C THR A 44 -1.50 18.57 1.17
N LEU A 45 -0.49 17.95 0.54
CA LEU A 45 0.85 18.49 0.39
C LEU A 45 1.54 17.89 -0.83
N TRP A 46 2.32 18.69 -1.58
CA TRP A 46 3.11 18.22 -2.71
C TRP A 46 4.55 18.76 -2.65
N THR A 47 5.38 18.12 -1.84
CA THR A 47 6.81 18.42 -1.72
C THR A 47 7.65 17.18 -2.03
N TYR A 48 8.96 17.35 -2.20
CA TYR A 48 9.87 16.21 -2.44
C TYR A 48 9.76 15.15 -1.34
N GLY A 49 9.65 13.90 -1.74
CA GLY A 49 9.56 12.74 -0.83
C GLY A 49 8.18 12.49 -0.23
N THR A 50 7.18 13.35 -0.49
CA THR A 50 5.79 13.12 -0.02
C THR A 50 5.01 12.22 -0.97
N HIS A 51 3.83 11.74 -0.53
CA HIS A 51 3.03 10.80 -1.30
C HIS A 51 2.56 11.37 -2.65
N ALA A 52 2.17 12.65 -2.72
CA ALA A 52 1.83 13.28 -4.00
C ALA A 52 3.02 13.24 -4.98
N TRP A 53 4.25 13.50 -4.50
CA TRP A 53 5.44 13.44 -5.32
C TRP A 53 5.68 12.05 -5.92
N HIS A 54 5.54 10.97 -5.15
CA HIS A 54 5.85 9.64 -5.68
C HIS A 54 4.65 8.86 -6.22
N MET A 55 3.42 9.33 -6.01
CA MET A 55 2.20 8.69 -6.53
C MET A 55 1.60 9.47 -7.70
N ALA A 56 1.28 10.76 -7.52
CA ALA A 56 0.69 11.55 -8.61
C ALA A 56 1.65 11.73 -9.78
N GLU A 57 2.95 11.87 -9.53
CA GLU A 57 3.95 12.01 -10.59
C GLU A 57 4.08 10.76 -11.47
N ARG A 58 3.59 9.56 -11.04
CA ARG A 58 3.50 8.39 -11.92
C ARG A 58 2.55 8.61 -13.10
N PHE A 59 1.55 9.47 -12.95
CA PHE A 59 0.65 9.87 -14.03
C PHE A 59 1.21 11.02 -14.89
N LEU A 60 2.18 11.75 -14.40
CA LEU A 60 2.89 12.80 -15.15
C LEU A 60 4.02 12.21 -16.01
N VAL A 61 4.90 11.43 -15.41
CA VAL A 61 6.13 10.94 -16.05
C VAL A 61 6.08 9.46 -16.43
N GLY A 62 5.06 8.72 -16.01
CA GLY A 62 4.97 7.27 -16.19
C GLY A 62 5.78 6.49 -15.16
N TYR A 63 5.86 5.16 -15.37
CA TYR A 63 6.54 4.25 -14.46
C TYR A 63 6.99 2.95 -15.16
N PRO A 64 7.98 2.21 -14.62
CA PRO A 64 8.40 0.95 -15.18
C PRO A 64 7.32 -0.12 -14.96
N LYS A 65 6.95 -0.86 -16.02
CA LYS A 65 5.98 -1.95 -16.00
C LYS A 65 6.42 -3.02 -17.00
N GLN A 66 6.62 -4.25 -16.52
CA GLN A 66 7.00 -5.38 -17.36
C GLN A 66 8.26 -5.11 -18.23
N GLY A 67 9.28 -4.51 -17.64
CA GLY A 67 10.54 -4.20 -18.32
C GLY A 67 10.50 -3.06 -19.34
N LYS A 68 9.39 -2.29 -19.39
CA LYS A 68 9.22 -1.13 -20.28
C LYS A 68 8.79 0.10 -19.48
N TRP A 69 9.06 1.29 -20.03
CA TRP A 69 8.50 2.51 -19.46
C TRP A 69 7.05 2.66 -19.91
N HIS A 70 6.12 2.61 -18.96
CA HIS A 70 4.69 2.70 -19.19
C HIS A 70 4.19 4.12 -18.91
N ARG A 71 3.42 4.69 -19.80
CA ARG A 71 2.70 5.94 -19.59
C ARG A 71 1.21 5.62 -19.41
N PRO A 72 0.61 5.88 -18.22
CA PRO A 72 -0.82 5.69 -18.01
C PRO A 72 -1.66 6.43 -19.04
N PRO A 73 -2.83 5.90 -19.46
CA PRO A 73 -3.72 6.57 -20.43
C PRO A 73 -4.54 7.70 -19.79
N PHE A 74 -3.95 8.38 -18.83
CA PHE A 74 -4.55 9.49 -18.08
C PHE A 74 -3.63 10.71 -18.13
N ASP A 75 -4.22 11.89 -18.36
CA ASP A 75 -3.56 13.17 -18.20
C ASP A 75 -4.03 13.83 -16.89
N VAL A 76 -3.08 14.20 -16.04
CA VAL A 76 -3.40 15.08 -14.91
C VAL A 76 -3.78 16.44 -15.49
N VAL A 77 -5.03 16.86 -15.32
CA VAL A 77 -5.57 18.12 -15.86
C VAL A 77 -5.83 19.16 -14.79
N ALA A 78 -5.93 18.72 -13.53
CA ALA A 78 -6.24 19.58 -12.41
C ALA A 78 -5.61 19.05 -11.12
N ALA A 79 -5.26 19.96 -10.22
CA ALA A 79 -4.89 19.64 -8.85
C ALA A 79 -5.54 20.60 -7.86
N TYR A 80 -5.85 20.09 -6.66
CA TYR A 80 -6.06 20.84 -5.44
C TYR A 80 -4.96 20.47 -4.45
N VAL A 81 -4.34 21.46 -3.83
CA VAL A 81 -3.28 21.28 -2.84
C VAL A 81 -3.62 22.13 -1.61
N ASP A 82 -3.88 21.47 -0.48
CA ASP A 82 -4.37 22.13 0.74
C ASP A 82 -3.31 23.03 1.38
N GLN A 83 -2.08 22.54 1.48
CA GLN A 83 -0.95 23.29 2.08
C GLN A 83 0.19 23.41 1.08
N ARG A 84 0.71 24.64 0.96
CA ARG A 84 1.83 24.98 0.05
C ARG A 84 2.96 25.66 0.82
N PRO A 85 3.74 24.90 1.61
CA PRO A 85 4.90 25.44 2.32
C PRO A 85 6.07 25.74 1.37
N LYS A 86 7.14 26.25 1.92
CA LYS A 86 8.41 26.34 1.19
C LYS A 86 8.82 24.96 0.67
N GLY A 87 9.10 24.86 -0.63
CA GLY A 87 9.41 23.59 -1.30
C GLY A 87 8.19 22.89 -1.93
N ASP A 88 7.00 23.54 -1.97
CA ASP A 88 5.88 23.08 -2.76
C ASP A 88 6.26 22.97 -4.24
N LEU A 89 5.98 21.79 -4.83
CA LEU A 89 6.30 21.46 -6.22
C LEU A 89 5.12 21.69 -7.17
N SER A 90 3.91 21.87 -6.64
CA SER A 90 2.66 21.83 -7.42
C SER A 90 2.61 22.87 -8.54
N ALA A 91 3.08 24.12 -8.27
CA ALA A 91 3.09 25.17 -9.29
C ALA A 91 4.13 24.89 -10.41
N GLY A 92 5.32 24.38 -10.05
CA GLY A 92 6.34 23.99 -11.03
C GLY A 92 5.87 22.82 -11.91
N ARG A 93 5.25 21.78 -11.30
CA ARG A 93 4.67 20.65 -12.03
C ARG A 93 3.52 21.08 -12.94
N ALA A 94 2.67 22.00 -12.47
CA ALA A 94 1.59 22.56 -13.28
C ALA A 94 2.12 23.26 -14.54
N ALA A 95 3.18 24.06 -14.40
CA ALA A 95 3.82 24.73 -15.53
C ALA A 95 4.52 23.73 -16.50
N GLU A 96 5.20 22.71 -15.96
CA GLU A 96 5.93 21.71 -16.74
C GLU A 96 5.00 20.77 -17.53
N PHE A 97 3.89 20.33 -16.92
CA PHE A 97 3.00 19.31 -17.49
C PHE A 97 1.65 19.85 -18.00
N GLY A 98 1.41 21.15 -17.91
CA GLY A 98 0.26 21.83 -18.51
C GLY A 98 -1.08 21.61 -17.78
N PHE A 99 -1.07 21.26 -16.47
CA PHE A 99 -2.27 21.22 -15.66
C PHE A 99 -2.48 22.49 -14.85
N LYS A 100 -3.66 22.67 -14.26
CA LYS A 100 -3.96 23.83 -13.41
C LYS A 100 -4.15 23.40 -11.94
N VAL A 101 -3.61 24.21 -11.03
CA VAL A 101 -3.86 24.10 -9.60
C VAL A 101 -5.01 25.04 -9.23
N TYR A 102 -6.09 24.49 -8.66
CA TYR A 102 -7.31 25.21 -8.32
C TYR A 102 -7.39 25.50 -6.81
N PRO A 103 -8.09 26.55 -6.40
CA PRO A 103 -8.23 26.94 -4.98
C PRO A 103 -9.19 26.06 -4.20
N THR A 104 -10.06 25.29 -4.86
CA THR A 104 -11.03 24.38 -4.23
C THR A 104 -11.04 23.02 -4.91
N VAL A 105 -11.44 21.98 -4.15
CA VAL A 105 -11.67 20.63 -4.69
C VAL A 105 -12.72 20.68 -5.79
N ALA A 106 -13.81 21.42 -5.60
CA ALA A 106 -14.89 21.52 -6.58
C ALA A 106 -14.42 22.10 -7.91
N GLU A 107 -13.62 23.16 -7.91
CA GLU A 107 -13.07 23.74 -9.13
C GLU A 107 -12.08 22.80 -9.81
N ALA A 108 -11.26 22.07 -9.04
CA ALA A 108 -10.32 21.09 -9.58
C ALA A 108 -11.05 19.95 -10.30
N LEU A 109 -12.12 19.40 -9.69
CA LEU A 109 -12.89 18.33 -10.32
C LEU A 109 -13.70 18.78 -11.53
N ARG A 110 -14.19 20.02 -11.53
CA ARG A 110 -14.90 20.62 -12.66
C ARG A 110 -13.96 21.13 -13.76
N VAL A 111 -12.68 21.29 -13.44
CA VAL A 111 -11.67 21.87 -14.37
C VAL A 111 -12.15 23.22 -14.91
N GLY A 112 -12.68 24.09 -14.03
CA GLY A 112 -13.22 25.40 -14.36
C GLY A 112 -14.51 25.37 -15.19
N ARG A 113 -15.29 24.27 -15.18
CA ARG A 113 -16.58 24.12 -15.86
C ARG A 113 -17.70 24.02 -14.82
N ASP A 114 -18.94 24.00 -15.27
CA ASP A 114 -20.12 23.85 -14.38
C ASP A 114 -20.32 22.42 -13.90
N LYS A 115 -19.89 21.42 -14.70
CA LYS A 115 -20.04 20.00 -14.44
C LYS A 115 -18.70 19.32 -14.20
N LEU A 116 -18.75 18.10 -13.66
CA LEU A 116 -17.59 17.23 -13.49
C LEU A 116 -16.81 17.14 -14.81
N GLY A 117 -15.54 17.45 -14.77
CA GLY A 117 -14.67 17.57 -15.94
C GLY A 117 -13.50 16.57 -15.95
N VAL A 118 -13.55 15.53 -15.09
CA VAL A 118 -12.50 14.49 -14.97
C VAL A 118 -13.11 13.10 -14.99
N ASP A 119 -12.29 12.10 -15.31
CA ASP A 119 -12.68 10.69 -15.44
C ASP A 119 -12.24 9.86 -14.24
N ALA A 120 -11.36 10.40 -13.38
CA ALA A 120 -10.87 9.76 -12.16
C ALA A 120 -10.32 10.79 -11.15
N VAL A 121 -10.23 10.40 -9.88
CA VAL A 121 -9.67 11.23 -8.79
C VAL A 121 -8.63 10.45 -8.01
N LEU A 122 -7.43 11.03 -7.83
CA LEU A 122 -6.43 10.63 -6.85
C LEU A 122 -6.59 11.51 -5.60
N LEU A 123 -7.05 10.94 -4.49
CA LEU A 123 -7.08 11.57 -3.18
C LEU A 123 -5.86 11.12 -2.37
N ILE A 124 -4.93 12.03 -2.14
CA ILE A 124 -3.67 11.78 -1.43
C ILE A 124 -3.63 12.67 -0.18
N GLY A 125 -4.29 12.20 0.88
CA GLY A 125 -4.46 12.93 2.13
C GLY A 125 -3.40 12.59 3.19
N GLU A 126 -2.14 12.55 2.81
CA GLU A 126 -1.01 12.23 3.70
C GLU A 126 0.00 13.38 3.69
N HIS A 127 0.69 13.58 4.81
CA HIS A 127 1.60 14.69 5.06
C HIS A 127 0.91 16.04 5.28
N GLY A 128 1.65 16.99 5.82
CA GLY A 128 1.18 18.32 6.15
C GLY A 128 1.15 18.57 7.66
N ASP A 129 0.85 19.81 8.02
CA ASP A 129 0.72 20.25 9.41
C ASP A 129 -0.75 20.18 9.83
N TYR A 130 -1.11 19.11 10.52
CA TYR A 130 -2.45 18.85 11.04
C TYR A 130 -2.37 18.50 12.52
N PRO A 131 -3.42 18.74 13.31
CA PRO A 131 -3.43 18.43 14.72
C PRO A 131 -3.28 16.92 14.99
N VAL A 132 -2.84 16.61 16.19
CA VAL A 132 -2.80 15.25 16.74
C VAL A 132 -3.78 15.17 17.89
N ASN A 133 -4.60 14.12 17.94
CA ASN A 133 -5.55 13.92 19.02
C ASN A 133 -4.89 13.25 20.26
N GLU A 134 -5.68 13.07 21.32
CA GLU A 134 -5.22 12.47 22.58
C GLU A 134 -4.75 11.01 22.46
N PHE A 135 -5.12 10.30 21.39
CA PHE A 135 -4.70 8.93 21.09
C PHE A 135 -3.41 8.87 20.24
N GLY A 136 -2.87 10.03 19.85
CA GLY A 136 -1.67 10.11 19.02
C GLY A 136 -1.94 10.00 17.52
N GLN A 137 -3.20 10.10 17.08
CA GLN A 137 -3.58 10.06 15.66
C GLN A 137 -3.44 11.44 15.03
N LYS A 138 -2.78 11.51 13.89
CA LYS A 138 -2.71 12.71 13.04
C LYS A 138 -4.05 12.88 12.30
N LEU A 139 -4.71 14.00 12.49
CA LEU A 139 -6.05 14.27 11.96
C LEU A 139 -6.00 14.73 10.50
N TYR A 140 -5.46 13.89 9.62
CA TYR A 140 -5.45 14.17 8.20
C TYR A 140 -6.86 14.29 7.63
N PRO A 141 -7.17 15.31 6.79
CA PRO A 141 -8.53 15.64 6.33
C PRO A 141 -9.01 14.75 5.16
N ARG A 142 -8.70 13.43 5.18
CA ARG A 142 -9.09 12.50 4.09
C ARG A 142 -10.60 12.43 3.91
N TYR A 143 -11.32 12.32 5.02
CA TYR A 143 -12.78 12.27 5.02
C TYR A 143 -13.38 13.58 4.54
N GLU A 144 -12.88 14.72 5.01
CA GLU A 144 -13.34 16.05 4.64
C GLU A 144 -13.10 16.34 3.14
N LEU A 145 -11.95 15.94 2.62
CA LEU A 145 -11.64 16.04 1.19
C LEU A 145 -12.50 15.07 0.36
N PHE A 146 -12.72 13.84 0.84
CA PHE A 146 -13.61 12.89 0.21
C PHE A 146 -15.05 13.41 0.14
N LYS A 147 -15.56 14.03 1.19
CA LYS A 147 -16.89 14.66 1.20
C LYS A 147 -17.02 15.74 0.12
N GLN A 148 -16.02 16.59 -0.02
CA GLN A 148 -16.02 17.64 -1.07
C GLN A 148 -16.04 17.02 -2.48
N ILE A 149 -15.35 15.90 -2.70
CA ILE A 149 -15.43 15.14 -3.96
C ILE A 149 -16.86 14.63 -4.18
N VAL A 150 -17.46 14.01 -3.17
CA VAL A 150 -18.82 13.46 -3.22
C VAL A 150 -19.88 14.56 -3.47
N GLU A 151 -19.71 15.74 -2.91
CA GLU A 151 -20.59 16.89 -3.17
C GLU A 151 -20.59 17.30 -4.66
N VAL A 152 -19.43 17.27 -5.31
CA VAL A 152 -19.35 17.51 -6.76
C VAL A 152 -20.07 16.42 -7.56
N PHE A 153 -19.95 15.16 -7.14
CA PHE A 153 -20.65 14.05 -7.77
C PHE A 153 -22.16 14.20 -7.65
N ARG A 154 -22.67 14.50 -6.46
CA ARG A 154 -24.10 14.73 -6.21
C ARG A 154 -24.66 15.90 -7.02
N ALA A 155 -23.93 17.00 -7.08
CA ALA A 155 -24.36 18.17 -7.85
C ALA A 155 -24.40 17.94 -9.36
N GLY A 156 -23.61 17.01 -9.89
CA GLY A 156 -23.51 16.70 -11.30
C GLY A 156 -24.28 15.45 -11.75
N ASP A 157 -24.87 14.71 -10.80
CA ASP A 157 -25.50 13.39 -11.03
C ASP A 157 -24.59 12.44 -11.83
N HIS A 158 -23.28 12.51 -11.55
CA HIS A 158 -22.27 11.72 -12.25
C HIS A 158 -21.09 11.41 -11.33
N THR A 159 -20.61 10.17 -11.37
CA THR A 159 -19.52 9.69 -10.53
C THR A 159 -18.35 9.13 -11.33
N VAL A 160 -17.15 9.23 -10.77
CA VAL A 160 -15.93 8.63 -11.33
C VAL A 160 -15.19 7.84 -10.25
N PRO A 161 -14.30 6.90 -10.64
CA PRO A 161 -13.49 6.16 -9.67
C PRO A 161 -12.63 7.09 -8.81
N VAL A 162 -12.51 6.74 -7.52
CA VAL A 162 -11.70 7.47 -6.54
C VAL A 162 -10.67 6.53 -5.93
N PHE A 163 -9.39 6.90 -5.97
CA PHE A 163 -8.34 6.28 -5.17
C PHE A 163 -8.08 7.15 -3.93
N ASN A 164 -8.02 6.53 -2.75
CA ASN A 164 -7.63 7.16 -1.48
C ASN A 164 -6.33 6.55 -0.97
N ASP A 165 -5.32 7.39 -0.77
CA ASP A 165 -4.03 6.97 -0.23
C ASP A 165 -4.09 6.62 1.25
N LYS A 166 -3.40 5.56 1.68
CA LYS A 166 -3.30 5.11 3.07
C LYS A 166 -4.64 4.59 3.64
N HIS A 167 -4.79 4.66 4.97
CA HIS A 167 -6.06 4.37 5.61
C HIS A 167 -7.14 5.38 5.21
N LEU A 168 -8.39 4.94 5.24
CA LEU A 168 -9.53 5.76 4.78
C LEU A 168 -9.70 7.02 5.63
N SER A 169 -9.63 6.88 6.95
CA SER A 169 -9.69 7.98 7.89
C SER A 169 -9.05 7.59 9.23
N TRP A 170 -8.63 8.58 10.02
CA TRP A 170 -8.25 8.41 11.42
C TRP A 170 -9.41 7.99 12.33
N ASN A 171 -10.64 8.20 11.89
CA ASN A 171 -11.89 7.81 12.56
C ASN A 171 -12.58 6.68 11.77
N PHE A 172 -12.83 5.55 12.42
CA PHE A 172 -13.43 4.37 11.78
C PHE A 172 -14.87 4.60 11.29
N GLU A 173 -15.68 5.42 12.00
CA GLU A 173 -17.02 5.75 11.54
C GLU A 173 -16.98 6.54 10.22
N TYR A 174 -16.04 7.48 10.10
CA TYR A 174 -15.80 8.20 8.84
C TYR A 174 -15.34 7.26 7.72
N ALA A 175 -14.47 6.31 8.04
CA ALA A 175 -14.03 5.30 7.08
C ALA A 175 -15.21 4.42 6.59
N LYS A 176 -16.10 4.01 7.48
CA LYS A 176 -17.34 3.29 7.12
C LYS A 176 -18.24 4.12 6.22
N GLU A 177 -18.43 5.41 6.54
CA GLU A 177 -19.25 6.30 5.73
C GLU A 177 -18.67 6.48 4.32
N MET A 178 -17.34 6.59 4.18
CA MET A 178 -16.68 6.67 2.86
C MET A 178 -17.01 5.44 2.01
N VAL A 179 -16.86 4.24 2.57
CA VAL A 179 -17.16 2.99 1.86
C VAL A 179 -18.66 2.85 1.55
N ALA A 180 -19.54 3.18 2.50
CA ALA A 180 -20.98 3.15 2.30
C ALA A 180 -21.43 4.15 1.22
N THR A 181 -20.88 5.36 1.24
CA THR A 181 -21.17 6.40 0.23
C THR A 181 -20.76 5.96 -1.17
N ALA A 182 -19.55 5.37 -1.31
CA ALA A 182 -19.09 4.87 -2.60
C ALA A 182 -20.02 3.77 -3.15
N ARG A 183 -20.49 2.86 -2.30
CA ARG A 183 -21.46 1.82 -2.67
C ARG A 183 -22.82 2.38 -3.07
N VAL A 184 -23.37 3.32 -2.27
CA VAL A 184 -24.69 3.90 -2.54
C VAL A 184 -24.68 4.73 -3.83
N MET A 185 -23.58 5.43 -4.12
CA MET A 185 -23.43 6.25 -5.32
C MET A 185 -22.84 5.50 -6.52
N ASP A 186 -22.60 4.20 -6.37
CA ASP A 186 -22.09 3.28 -7.40
C ASP A 186 -20.82 3.78 -8.11
N PHE A 187 -19.81 4.15 -7.33
CA PHE A 187 -18.48 4.41 -7.86
C PHE A 187 -17.39 3.57 -7.23
N PRO A 188 -16.40 3.11 -8.01
CA PRO A 188 -15.27 2.36 -7.48
C PRO A 188 -14.44 3.21 -6.52
N LEU A 189 -14.24 2.68 -5.31
CA LEU A 189 -13.32 3.23 -4.31
C LEU A 189 -12.21 2.21 -4.06
N LEU A 190 -10.97 2.63 -4.23
CA LEU A 190 -9.79 1.85 -3.88
C LEU A 190 -8.98 2.63 -2.84
N ALA A 191 -8.46 1.94 -1.85
CA ALA A 191 -7.62 2.54 -0.82
C ALA A 191 -6.50 1.58 -0.39
N GLY A 192 -5.52 2.08 0.36
CA GLY A 192 -4.57 1.24 1.05
C GLY A 192 -3.11 1.62 0.91
N SER A 193 -2.29 0.73 1.40
CA SER A 193 -0.84 0.79 1.39
C SER A 193 -0.25 0.25 0.08
N SER A 194 0.96 0.72 -0.26
CA SER A 194 1.76 0.10 -1.32
C SER A 194 2.23 -1.31 -0.97
N LEU A 195 2.31 -1.66 0.33
CA LEU A 195 2.89 -2.93 0.79
C LEU A 195 2.16 -4.16 0.24
N PRO A 196 0.81 -4.27 0.30
CA PRO A 196 0.09 -5.41 -0.25
C PRO A 196 0.39 -5.70 -1.72
N VAL A 197 0.74 -4.66 -2.49
CA VAL A 197 0.87 -4.71 -3.95
C VAL A 197 2.31 -4.51 -4.44
N THR A 198 3.29 -4.34 -3.56
CA THR A 198 4.73 -4.36 -3.90
C THR A 198 5.23 -5.79 -4.14
N TRP A 199 6.51 -5.96 -4.47
CA TRP A 199 7.12 -7.28 -4.62
C TRP A 199 7.13 -8.05 -3.31
N ARG A 200 7.03 -9.38 -3.40
CA ARG A 200 7.22 -10.31 -2.28
C ARG A 200 8.45 -11.18 -2.52
N MET A 201 9.24 -11.40 -1.49
CA MET A 201 10.47 -12.20 -1.57
C MET A 201 10.48 -13.28 -0.48
N PRO A 202 10.24 -14.56 -0.88
CA PRO A 202 9.86 -15.04 -2.19
C PRO A 202 8.45 -14.57 -2.61
N ALA A 203 8.15 -14.61 -3.91
CA ALA A 203 6.86 -14.20 -4.48
C ALA A 203 5.76 -15.25 -4.22
N ILE A 204 5.41 -15.43 -2.94
CA ILE A 204 4.40 -16.40 -2.49
C ILE A 204 3.12 -15.73 -2.04
N GLU A 205 2.06 -16.51 -2.08
CA GLU A 205 0.75 -16.20 -1.50
C GLU A 205 0.34 -17.31 -0.54
N LEU A 206 -0.49 -16.97 0.42
CA LEU A 206 -1.21 -17.99 1.18
C LEU A 206 -2.08 -18.80 0.19
N PRO A 207 -2.02 -20.13 0.18
CA PRO A 207 -2.93 -20.94 -0.62
C PRO A 207 -4.39 -20.54 -0.32
N ARG A 208 -5.22 -20.53 -1.37
CA ARG A 208 -6.63 -20.18 -1.18
C ARG A 208 -7.30 -21.21 -0.29
N ASP A 209 -8.15 -20.73 0.60
CA ASP A 209 -8.87 -21.56 1.58
C ASP A 209 -7.97 -22.35 2.55
N ALA A 210 -6.71 -21.93 2.70
CA ALA A 210 -5.83 -22.49 3.71
C ALA A 210 -6.38 -22.24 5.12
N GLU A 211 -6.29 -23.22 5.99
CA GLU A 211 -6.53 -23.03 7.41
C GLU A 211 -5.29 -22.43 8.06
N VAL A 212 -5.41 -21.23 8.61
CA VAL A 212 -4.35 -20.54 9.30
C VAL A 212 -4.61 -20.53 10.79
N GLU A 213 -3.63 -20.89 11.58
CA GLU A 213 -3.71 -20.90 13.03
C GLU A 213 -3.23 -19.59 13.63
N GLU A 214 -2.01 -19.18 13.26
CA GLU A 214 -1.37 -17.99 13.77
C GLU A 214 -0.60 -17.25 12.66
N ALA A 215 -0.57 -15.92 12.72
CA ALA A 215 0.19 -15.09 11.81
C ALA A 215 0.97 -14.01 12.56
N LEU A 216 2.10 -13.60 12.00
CA LEU A 216 2.96 -12.56 12.53
C LEU A 216 3.44 -11.64 11.43
N VAL A 217 3.49 -10.34 11.70
CA VAL A 217 4.28 -9.38 10.93
C VAL A 217 5.32 -8.72 11.83
N VAL A 218 6.57 -8.74 11.40
CA VAL A 218 7.67 -7.97 12.01
C VAL A 218 8.02 -6.82 11.09
N ALA A 219 7.94 -5.61 11.63
CA ALA A 219 8.07 -4.37 10.88
C ALA A 219 8.81 -3.31 11.70
N PHE A 220 8.86 -2.10 11.17
CA PHE A 220 9.48 -0.93 11.80
C PHE A 220 8.58 0.31 11.62
N GLY A 221 8.99 1.42 12.21
CA GLY A 221 8.35 2.73 12.08
C GLY A 221 7.49 3.11 13.29
N SER A 222 6.75 4.20 13.14
CA SER A 222 5.88 4.73 14.19
C SER A 222 4.47 4.15 14.11
N THR A 223 3.77 4.20 15.22
CA THR A 223 2.32 4.03 15.27
C THR A 223 1.62 5.18 14.52
N ASP A 224 0.38 4.97 14.09
CA ASP A 224 -0.45 5.85 13.25
C ASP A 224 0.02 6.01 11.79
N HIS A 225 1.22 5.49 11.45
CA HIS A 225 1.81 5.62 10.11
C HIS A 225 2.29 4.27 9.57
N TYR A 226 3.20 3.60 10.29
CA TYR A 226 3.85 2.37 9.84
C TYR A 226 3.16 1.10 10.32
N ASP A 227 2.47 1.15 11.47
CA ASP A 227 1.56 0.10 11.92
C ASP A 227 0.46 -0.18 10.89
N PHE A 228 -0.08 0.87 10.24
CA PHE A 228 -1.00 0.70 9.11
C PHE A 228 -0.39 -0.14 7.99
N HIS A 229 0.85 0.16 7.59
CA HIS A 229 1.54 -0.60 6.56
C HIS A 229 1.77 -2.06 6.96
N ALA A 230 2.17 -2.30 8.21
CA ALA A 230 2.37 -3.64 8.74
C ALA A 230 1.06 -4.44 8.78
N LEU A 231 -0.03 -3.82 9.24
CA LEU A 231 -1.36 -4.43 9.26
C LEU A 231 -1.87 -4.72 7.85
N GLU A 232 -1.71 -3.81 6.89
CA GLU A 232 -2.08 -4.02 5.48
C GLU A 232 -1.29 -5.17 4.83
N ALA A 233 0.01 -5.26 5.10
CA ALA A 233 0.85 -6.35 4.61
C ALA A 233 0.38 -7.69 5.15
N MET A 234 0.18 -7.80 6.47
CA MET A 234 -0.33 -9.00 7.12
C MET A 234 -1.73 -9.35 6.63
N GLN A 235 -2.65 -8.39 6.60
CA GLN A 235 -4.02 -8.58 6.17
C GLN A 235 -4.09 -9.12 4.73
N SER A 236 -3.33 -8.54 3.80
CA SER A 236 -3.27 -8.99 2.40
C SER A 236 -2.73 -10.42 2.22
N PHE A 237 -2.05 -10.94 3.24
CA PHE A 237 -1.57 -12.32 3.25
C PHE A 237 -2.63 -13.26 3.82
N VAL A 238 -3.19 -12.95 4.99
CA VAL A 238 -4.10 -13.84 5.73
C VAL A 238 -5.56 -13.79 5.24
N GLU A 239 -5.98 -12.78 4.48
CA GLU A 239 -7.37 -12.67 3.97
C GLU A 239 -7.78 -13.82 3.03
N ARG A 240 -6.79 -14.53 2.47
CA ARG A 240 -7.00 -15.68 1.57
C ARG A 240 -7.32 -17.00 2.30
N ARG A 241 -7.35 -16.98 3.64
CA ARG A 241 -7.68 -18.15 4.46
C ARG A 241 -9.11 -18.64 4.25
N ARG A 242 -9.40 -19.84 4.71
CA ARG A 242 -10.72 -20.47 4.58
C ARG A 242 -11.84 -19.54 5.09
N GLY A 243 -12.84 -19.35 4.24
CA GLY A 243 -14.00 -18.51 4.55
C GLY A 243 -13.78 -17.00 4.29
N GLY A 244 -12.58 -16.58 3.85
CA GLY A 244 -12.26 -15.17 3.62
C GLY A 244 -12.15 -14.36 4.91
N GLU A 245 -12.40 -13.05 4.83
CA GLU A 245 -12.28 -12.17 5.99
C GLU A 245 -13.58 -12.14 6.82
N THR A 246 -13.44 -12.26 8.13
CA THR A 246 -14.55 -12.33 9.10
C THR A 246 -14.60 -11.15 10.07
N GLY A 247 -13.57 -10.30 10.07
CA GLY A 247 -13.37 -9.22 11.02
C GLY A 247 -12.65 -9.66 12.29
N VAL A 248 -12.35 -8.69 13.14
CA VAL A 248 -11.53 -8.83 14.36
C VAL A 248 -12.39 -8.65 15.60
N ALA A 249 -12.37 -9.66 16.49
CA ALA A 249 -13.13 -9.68 17.75
C ALA A 249 -12.48 -8.84 18.84
N SER A 250 -11.13 -8.82 18.90
CA SER A 250 -10.43 -8.04 19.93
C SER A 250 -9.04 -7.59 19.48
N VAL A 251 -8.62 -6.46 20.02
CA VAL A 251 -7.29 -5.86 19.84
C VAL A 251 -6.68 -5.58 21.21
N GLU A 252 -5.47 -6.08 21.44
CA GLU A 252 -4.64 -5.76 22.61
C GLU A 252 -3.32 -5.18 22.13
N ALA A 253 -3.03 -3.94 22.49
CA ALA A 253 -1.78 -3.29 22.13
C ALA A 253 -0.85 -3.16 23.34
N LEU A 254 0.42 -3.50 23.13
CA LEU A 254 1.46 -3.58 24.14
C LEU A 254 2.66 -2.74 23.73
N ARG A 255 3.45 -2.29 24.73
CA ARG A 255 4.72 -1.59 24.49
C ARG A 255 5.78 -1.99 25.52
N ASP A 256 7.04 -1.74 25.15
CA ASP A 256 8.20 -1.85 26.04
C ASP A 256 8.30 -3.25 26.70
N ASP A 257 8.35 -3.33 28.03
CA ASP A 257 8.52 -4.58 28.78
C ASP A 257 7.41 -5.60 28.54
N ALA A 258 6.19 -5.15 28.25
CA ALA A 258 5.10 -6.05 27.92
C ALA A 258 5.32 -6.80 26.60
N VAL A 259 6.00 -6.16 25.62
CA VAL A 259 6.37 -6.82 24.35
C VAL A 259 7.49 -7.84 24.59
N TRP A 260 8.44 -7.55 25.48
CA TRP A 260 9.48 -8.53 25.80
C TRP A 260 8.91 -9.77 26.51
N LYS A 261 7.96 -9.61 27.42
CA LYS A 261 7.24 -10.72 28.05
C LYS A 261 6.46 -11.55 27.01
N LEU A 262 5.84 -10.88 26.04
CA LEU A 262 5.16 -11.54 24.92
C LEU A 262 6.14 -12.42 24.13
N LEU A 263 7.35 -11.95 23.82
CA LEU A 263 8.38 -12.70 23.10
C LEU A 263 9.02 -13.85 23.90
N GLU A 264 8.95 -13.80 25.21
CA GLU A 264 9.43 -14.85 26.13
C GLU A 264 8.37 -15.96 26.36
N THR A 265 7.12 -15.71 25.99
CA THR A 265 6.00 -16.64 26.13
C THR A 265 5.71 -17.29 24.77
N THR A 266 5.65 -18.62 24.72
CA THR A 266 5.67 -19.37 23.45
C THR A 266 4.30 -19.63 22.81
N ASN A 267 3.21 -19.10 23.39
CA ASN A 267 1.86 -19.44 22.96
C ASN A 267 0.95 -18.23 23.09
N PHE A 268 0.14 -18.00 22.06
CA PHE A 268 -0.75 -16.84 21.99
C PHE A 268 -1.77 -16.83 23.13
N GLU A 269 -2.38 -17.97 23.48
CA GLU A 269 -3.37 -18.05 24.55
C GLU A 269 -2.79 -17.72 25.93
N SER A 270 -1.52 -18.00 26.13
CA SER A 270 -0.78 -17.67 27.36
C SER A 270 -0.20 -16.24 27.35
N GLY A 271 -0.53 -15.42 26.38
CA GLY A 271 -0.06 -14.04 26.27
C GLY A 271 1.21 -13.86 25.42
N GLY A 272 1.67 -14.91 24.73
CA GLY A 272 2.86 -14.91 23.90
C GLY A 272 2.56 -14.96 22.39
N LEU A 273 3.51 -15.50 21.63
CA LEU A 273 3.44 -15.82 20.22
C LEU A 273 4.31 -17.04 19.88
N ASP A 274 4.08 -17.66 18.72
CA ASP A 274 4.95 -18.73 18.25
C ASP A 274 6.36 -18.22 17.91
N PRO A 275 7.42 -18.70 18.60
CA PRO A 275 8.79 -18.28 18.33
C PRO A 275 9.29 -18.65 16.93
N ASN A 276 8.72 -19.69 16.30
CA ASN A 276 9.08 -20.08 14.93
C ASN A 276 8.56 -19.08 13.89
N LEU A 277 7.41 -18.44 14.14
CA LEU A 277 6.92 -17.34 13.29
C LEU A 277 7.85 -16.12 13.38
N PHE A 278 8.32 -15.80 14.60
CA PHE A 278 9.27 -14.71 14.78
C PHE A 278 10.59 -14.99 14.07
N GLU A 279 11.12 -16.20 14.21
CA GLU A 279 12.31 -16.63 13.49
C GLU A 279 12.13 -16.59 11.98
N ALA A 280 10.99 -17.07 11.45
CA ALA A 280 10.70 -17.03 10.03
C ALA A 280 10.65 -15.60 9.48
N CYS A 281 10.08 -14.65 10.24
CA CYS A 281 10.11 -13.23 9.86
C CYS A 281 11.53 -12.66 9.84
N LEU A 282 12.33 -12.93 10.88
CA LEU A 282 13.72 -12.45 10.93
C LEU A 282 14.58 -13.04 9.82
N ALA A 283 14.38 -14.33 9.47
CA ALA A 283 15.11 -14.99 8.39
C ALA A 283 14.76 -14.43 7.00
N ARG A 284 13.62 -13.75 6.85
CA ARG A 284 13.25 -13.03 5.61
C ARG A 284 13.79 -11.61 5.54
N SER A 285 14.17 -11.02 6.66
CA SER A 285 14.60 -9.62 6.68
C SER A 285 15.94 -9.43 5.96
N HIS A 286 15.97 -8.52 5.00
CA HIS A 286 17.20 -8.07 4.33
C HIS A 286 17.89 -6.91 5.08
N THR A 287 17.27 -6.43 6.13
CA THR A 287 17.75 -5.30 6.93
C THR A 287 17.99 -5.66 8.40
N LEU A 288 18.01 -6.97 8.69
CA LEU A 288 18.22 -7.47 10.06
C LEU A 288 19.50 -6.92 10.67
N GLN A 289 19.36 -6.19 11.77
CA GLN A 289 20.49 -5.61 12.50
C GLN A 289 21.43 -6.70 13.00
N GLN A 290 22.72 -6.51 12.74
CA GLN A 290 23.78 -7.45 13.14
C GLN A 290 24.62 -6.88 14.27
N PRO A 291 25.11 -7.73 15.18
CA PRO A 291 26.17 -7.35 16.10
C PRO A 291 27.45 -6.97 15.34
N GLU A 292 28.27 -6.10 15.90
CA GLU A 292 29.61 -5.83 15.38
C GLU A 292 30.39 -7.14 15.17
N SER A 293 31.20 -7.21 14.13
CA SER A 293 32.01 -8.35 13.75
C SER A 293 31.26 -9.56 13.17
N PHE A 294 29.95 -9.50 13.01
CA PHE A 294 29.18 -10.56 12.33
C PHE A 294 28.44 -10.01 11.12
N SER A 295 28.57 -10.67 9.98
CA SER A 295 27.88 -10.31 8.74
C SER A 295 26.43 -10.78 8.69
N HIS A 296 26.14 -11.94 9.29
CA HIS A 296 24.80 -12.52 9.37
C HIS A 296 24.68 -13.49 10.54
N ARG A 297 23.80 -13.20 11.47
CA ARG A 297 23.58 -14.00 12.67
C ARG A 297 22.20 -13.75 13.23
N ARG A 298 21.53 -14.80 13.72
CA ARG A 298 20.31 -14.62 14.53
C ARG A 298 20.67 -13.89 15.83
N PRO A 299 20.04 -12.73 16.10
CA PRO A 299 20.28 -12.00 17.36
C PRO A 299 19.83 -12.82 18.57
N THR A 300 20.63 -12.77 19.63
CA THR A 300 20.23 -13.33 20.94
C THR A 300 19.15 -12.46 21.59
N PRO A 301 18.36 -12.97 22.57
CA PRO A 301 17.38 -12.16 23.30
C PRO A 301 17.98 -10.88 23.91
N GLU A 302 19.21 -10.94 24.42
CA GLU A 302 19.93 -9.79 24.94
C GLU A 302 20.25 -8.76 23.86
N GLN A 303 20.69 -9.21 22.67
CA GLN A 303 20.95 -8.34 21.52
C GLN A 303 19.66 -7.71 20.99
N LEU A 304 18.54 -8.43 20.96
CA LEU A 304 17.24 -7.88 20.61
C LEU A 304 16.89 -6.69 21.51
N ARG A 305 17.03 -6.84 22.85
CA ARG A 305 16.79 -5.76 23.81
C ARG A 305 17.78 -4.59 23.65
N LYS A 306 19.00 -4.87 23.20
CA LYS A 306 20.01 -3.84 22.90
C LYS A 306 19.63 -3.03 21.66
N PHE A 307 19.16 -3.67 20.59
CA PHE A 307 18.83 -3.02 19.32
C PHE A 307 17.49 -2.29 19.39
N VAL A 308 16.48 -2.87 20.02
CA VAL A 308 15.12 -2.31 20.06
C VAL A 308 14.85 -1.67 21.41
N LYS A 309 14.64 -0.36 21.44
CA LYS A 309 14.43 0.38 22.68
C LYS A 309 12.96 0.53 23.07
N SER A 310 12.08 0.67 22.08
CA SER A 310 10.65 0.92 22.30
C SER A 310 9.82 0.04 21.36
N PRO A 311 9.76 -1.30 21.62
CA PRO A 311 8.95 -2.18 20.80
C PRO A 311 7.47 -1.94 21.04
N VAL A 312 6.66 -2.15 19.99
CA VAL A 312 5.20 -2.10 20.04
C VAL A 312 4.65 -3.39 19.45
N ALA A 313 3.60 -3.93 20.06
CA ALA A 313 2.89 -5.09 19.56
C ALA A 313 1.38 -4.83 19.55
N TYR A 314 0.68 -5.29 18.47
CA TYR A 314 -0.77 -5.43 18.47
C TYR A 314 -1.10 -6.90 18.33
N ARG A 315 -1.82 -7.45 19.31
CA ARG A 315 -2.35 -8.81 19.31
C ARG A 315 -3.79 -8.77 18.87
N LEU A 316 -4.11 -9.51 17.84
CA LEU A 316 -5.41 -9.51 17.17
C LEU A 316 -6.04 -10.91 17.28
N ARG A 317 -7.31 -10.98 17.64
CA ARG A 317 -8.10 -12.20 17.55
C ARG A 317 -9.22 -11.98 16.54
N TYR A 318 -9.18 -12.73 15.46
CA TYR A 318 -10.21 -12.68 14.44
C TYR A 318 -11.46 -13.45 14.84
N ASN A 319 -12.60 -13.15 14.23
CA ASN A 319 -13.88 -13.81 14.55
C ASN A 319 -13.91 -15.29 14.19
N ASP A 320 -13.08 -15.76 13.27
CA ASP A 320 -12.92 -17.16 12.87
C ASP A 320 -11.88 -17.93 13.68
N GLY A 321 -11.29 -17.27 14.68
CA GLY A 321 -10.31 -17.87 15.57
C GLY A 321 -8.85 -17.72 15.14
N LEU A 322 -8.55 -17.12 13.98
CA LEU A 322 -7.17 -16.75 13.61
C LEU A 322 -6.58 -15.82 14.69
N GLN A 323 -5.37 -16.13 15.11
CA GLN A 323 -4.56 -15.32 16.02
C GLN A 323 -3.48 -14.60 15.22
N ALA A 324 -3.32 -13.30 15.42
CA ALA A 324 -2.28 -12.57 14.70
C ALA A 324 -1.60 -11.53 15.59
N THR A 325 -0.32 -11.31 15.33
CA THR A 325 0.48 -10.31 16.04
C THR A 325 1.19 -9.40 15.04
N MET A 326 1.12 -8.09 15.26
CA MET A 326 1.95 -7.11 14.58
C MET A 326 3.01 -6.61 15.55
N LEU A 327 4.29 -6.61 15.14
CA LEU A 327 5.43 -6.12 15.90
C LEU A 327 6.12 -4.96 15.17
N LEU A 328 6.28 -3.81 15.83
CA LEU A 328 7.17 -2.74 15.40
C LEU A 328 8.47 -2.83 16.21
N MET A 329 9.55 -3.20 15.51
CA MET A 329 10.86 -3.53 16.11
C MET A 329 11.95 -2.57 15.59
N ASN A 330 11.77 -1.27 15.89
CA ASN A 330 12.71 -0.22 15.46
C ASN A 330 14.12 -0.48 16.00
N GLY A 331 15.11 -0.46 15.09
CA GLY A 331 16.49 -0.79 15.39
C GLY A 331 16.87 -2.24 15.10
N LEU A 332 15.89 -3.13 14.91
CA LEU A 332 16.13 -4.52 14.51
C LEU A 332 15.97 -4.73 13.01
N VAL A 333 14.88 -4.22 12.43
CA VAL A 333 14.59 -4.31 10.98
C VAL A 333 14.17 -2.96 10.43
N ARG A 334 14.25 -2.81 9.08
CA ARG A 334 13.73 -1.66 8.31
C ARG A 334 12.93 -2.14 7.11
N ASP A 335 12.28 -3.27 7.25
CA ASP A 335 11.44 -3.92 6.23
C ASP A 335 10.20 -4.53 6.90
N PHE A 336 9.36 -5.20 6.10
CA PHE A 336 8.10 -5.79 6.53
C PHE A 336 8.11 -7.26 6.18
N ASN A 337 8.11 -8.12 7.19
CA ASN A 337 8.23 -9.56 7.05
C ASN A 337 7.01 -10.22 7.66
N VAL A 338 6.30 -11.03 6.88
CA VAL A 338 5.10 -11.73 7.31
C VAL A 338 5.35 -13.23 7.34
N ALA A 339 4.85 -13.89 8.36
CA ALA A 339 4.82 -15.34 8.48
C ALA A 339 3.43 -15.80 8.94
N ALA A 340 2.99 -16.98 8.47
CA ALA A 340 1.75 -17.61 8.89
C ALA A 340 1.94 -19.11 9.06
N ARG A 341 1.44 -19.67 10.16
CA ARG A 341 1.41 -21.11 10.41
C ARG A 341 0.09 -21.69 9.94
N LEU A 342 0.18 -22.72 9.12
CA LEU A 342 -0.96 -23.47 8.63
C LEU A 342 -1.42 -24.53 9.65
N LYS A 343 -2.71 -24.75 9.76
CA LYS A 343 -3.29 -25.93 10.43
C LYS A 343 -3.12 -27.15 9.52
N SER A 344 -1.94 -27.73 9.55
CA SER A 344 -1.60 -28.92 8.79
C SER A 344 -0.87 -29.92 9.69
N PRO A 345 -0.80 -31.20 9.34
CA PRO A 345 -0.04 -32.20 10.11
C PRO A 345 1.44 -31.83 10.32
N THR A 346 2.01 -31.06 9.38
CA THR A 346 3.40 -30.60 9.42
C THR A 346 3.56 -29.23 10.08
N ALA A 347 2.45 -28.55 10.44
CA ALA A 347 2.46 -27.17 10.97
C ALA A 347 3.31 -26.22 10.13
N GLU A 348 3.18 -26.30 8.79
CA GLU A 348 4.00 -25.55 7.82
C GLU A 348 3.91 -24.04 8.08
N ILE A 349 5.06 -23.37 8.03
CA ILE A 349 5.15 -21.91 8.11
C ILE A 349 5.49 -21.34 6.73
N LEU A 350 4.59 -20.55 6.20
CA LEU A 350 4.82 -19.73 5.01
C LEU A 350 5.30 -18.34 5.44
N SER A 351 6.36 -17.83 4.82
CA SER A 351 6.88 -16.51 5.15
C SER A 351 7.42 -15.78 3.93
N THR A 352 7.23 -14.45 3.90
CA THR A 352 7.71 -13.58 2.82
C THR A 352 8.04 -12.18 3.34
N GLN A 353 9.00 -11.52 2.69
CA GLN A 353 9.25 -10.10 2.85
C GLN A 353 8.42 -9.31 1.83
N PHE A 354 7.80 -8.22 2.27
CA PHE A 354 7.21 -7.21 1.40
C PHE A 354 8.29 -6.18 1.08
N HIS A 355 8.80 -6.22 -0.14
CA HIS A 355 10.01 -5.49 -0.50
C HIS A 355 9.76 -4.00 -0.70
N LEU A 356 10.57 -3.20 -0.03
CA LEU A 356 10.69 -1.77 -0.26
C LEU A 356 12.08 -1.48 -0.82
N PRO A 357 12.22 -0.98 -2.05
CA PRO A 357 13.50 -0.50 -2.56
C PRO A 357 14.09 0.57 -1.63
N PRO A 358 15.41 0.62 -1.46
CA PRO A 358 16.04 1.63 -0.62
C PRO A 358 15.89 3.04 -1.22
N ASN A 359 15.76 4.04 -0.35
CA ASN A 359 15.72 5.44 -0.77
C ASN A 359 16.95 5.83 -1.59
N PRO A 360 16.82 6.73 -2.58
CA PRO A 360 15.63 7.55 -2.91
C PRO A 360 14.65 6.87 -3.87
N ASN A 361 14.81 5.58 -4.16
CA ASN A 361 13.91 4.85 -5.05
C ASN A 361 12.57 4.59 -4.36
N VAL A 362 11.49 5.13 -4.93
CA VAL A 362 10.11 4.94 -4.47
C VAL A 362 9.30 4.06 -5.43
N ALA A 363 9.98 3.10 -6.09
CA ALA A 363 9.35 2.21 -7.08
C ALA A 363 8.22 1.35 -6.49
N TYR A 364 8.18 1.13 -5.18
CA TYR A 364 7.06 0.45 -4.51
C TYR A 364 5.71 1.12 -4.77
N SER A 365 5.66 2.44 -5.05
CA SER A 365 4.42 3.12 -5.42
C SER A 365 3.88 2.72 -6.80
N VAL A 366 4.71 2.11 -7.63
CA VAL A 366 4.31 1.61 -8.96
C VAL A 366 3.21 0.56 -8.84
N GLY A 367 3.35 -0.38 -7.92
CA GLY A 367 2.32 -1.41 -7.68
C GLY A 367 0.97 -0.80 -7.33
N LEU A 368 0.96 0.18 -6.41
CA LEU A 368 -0.27 0.84 -5.99
C LEU A 368 -0.89 1.70 -7.11
N MET A 369 -0.08 2.49 -7.81
CA MET A 369 -0.57 3.33 -8.92
C MET A 369 -1.00 2.51 -10.14
N SER A 370 -0.37 1.37 -10.41
CA SER A 370 -0.82 0.41 -11.44
C SER A 370 -2.20 -0.18 -11.11
N ASN A 371 -2.49 -0.45 -9.83
CA ASN A 371 -3.82 -0.88 -9.39
C ASN A 371 -4.85 0.25 -9.47
N ALA A 372 -4.47 1.48 -9.11
CA ALA A 372 -5.33 2.66 -9.28
C ALA A 372 -5.66 2.89 -10.76
N GLU A 373 -4.66 2.83 -11.65
CA GLU A 373 -4.85 2.92 -13.11
C GLU A 373 -5.80 1.84 -13.63
N ALA A 374 -5.63 0.59 -13.18
CA ALA A 374 -6.52 -0.51 -13.56
C ALA A 374 -7.97 -0.22 -13.15
N MET A 375 -8.19 0.26 -11.91
CA MET A 375 -9.52 0.68 -11.47
C MET A 375 -10.07 1.84 -12.30
N PHE A 376 -9.28 2.86 -12.57
CA PHE A 376 -9.70 4.03 -13.35
C PHE A 376 -10.09 3.64 -14.78
N THR A 377 -9.39 2.66 -15.35
CA THR A 377 -9.64 2.17 -16.72
C THR A 377 -10.88 1.29 -16.80
N THR A 378 -10.99 0.32 -15.87
CA THR A 378 -12.02 -0.72 -15.91
C THR A 378 -13.28 -0.39 -15.13
N ARG A 379 -13.25 0.65 -14.28
CA ARG A 379 -14.25 0.99 -13.26
C ARG A 379 -14.52 -0.17 -12.30
N LYS A 380 -13.51 -1.01 -12.01
CA LYS A 380 -13.56 -2.09 -11.03
C LYS A 380 -12.34 -2.06 -10.14
N ALA A 381 -12.54 -2.03 -8.82
CA ALA A 381 -11.45 -2.10 -7.87
C ALA A 381 -10.73 -3.47 -7.98
N PRO A 382 -9.40 -3.53 -8.11
CA PRO A 382 -8.64 -4.77 -8.22
C PRO A 382 -8.68 -5.64 -6.96
N TYR A 383 -8.92 -5.02 -5.81
CA TYR A 383 -9.11 -5.68 -4.52
C TYR A 383 -10.15 -4.94 -3.69
N PRO A 384 -10.80 -5.63 -2.71
CA PRO A 384 -11.84 -5.02 -1.87
C PRO A 384 -11.29 -3.88 -1.01
N VAL A 385 -11.97 -2.73 -1.03
CA VAL A 385 -11.67 -1.58 -0.16
C VAL A 385 -11.91 -1.91 1.32
N GLU A 386 -12.66 -2.96 1.61
CA GLU A 386 -12.94 -3.48 2.94
C GLU A 386 -11.68 -3.95 3.66
N ARG A 387 -10.62 -4.38 2.94
CA ARG A 387 -9.30 -4.62 3.53
C ARG A 387 -8.84 -3.37 4.27
N THR A 388 -8.83 -2.25 3.57
CA THR A 388 -8.38 -0.97 4.13
C THR A 388 -9.37 -0.40 5.14
N LEU A 389 -10.65 -0.70 5.02
CA LEU A 389 -11.63 -0.38 6.06
C LEU A 389 -11.28 -1.10 7.38
N LEU A 390 -11.03 -2.41 7.33
CA LEU A 390 -10.64 -3.19 8.50
C LEU A 390 -9.33 -2.67 9.11
N THR A 391 -8.30 -2.47 8.30
CA THR A 391 -6.99 -2.01 8.78
C THR A 391 -7.04 -0.57 9.31
N SER A 392 -7.89 0.31 8.78
CA SER A 392 -8.16 1.64 9.37
C SER A 392 -8.71 1.52 10.79
N GLY A 393 -9.66 0.61 11.01
CA GLY A 393 -10.22 0.35 12.33
C GLY A 393 -9.23 -0.31 13.28
N LEU A 394 -8.33 -1.17 12.76
CA LEU A 394 -7.27 -1.80 13.56
C LEU A 394 -6.25 -0.79 14.05
N VAL A 395 -5.84 0.18 13.22
CA VAL A 395 -4.95 1.29 13.66
C VAL A 395 -5.61 2.08 14.77
N GLN A 396 -6.85 2.52 14.59
CA GLN A 396 -7.57 3.26 15.64
C GLN A 396 -7.69 2.44 16.93
N SER A 397 -8.10 1.17 16.84
CA SER A 397 -8.28 0.31 18.01
C SER A 397 -6.94 0.01 18.71
N GLY A 398 -5.86 -0.18 17.96
CA GLY A 398 -4.51 -0.35 18.48
C GLY A 398 -4.04 0.86 19.28
N LEU A 399 -4.18 2.06 18.73
CA LEU A 399 -3.83 3.31 19.40
C LEU A 399 -4.67 3.57 20.65
N HIS A 400 -5.98 3.29 20.59
CA HIS A 400 -6.85 3.37 21.74
C HIS A 400 -6.45 2.35 22.82
N SER A 401 -6.15 1.10 22.45
CA SER A 401 -5.67 0.08 23.37
C SER A 401 -4.35 0.49 24.05
N LEU A 402 -3.38 1.04 23.28
CA LEU A 402 -2.12 1.58 23.82
C LEU A 402 -2.36 2.70 24.84
N LYS A 403 -3.24 3.63 24.54
CA LYS A 403 -3.55 4.77 25.41
C LYS A 403 -4.24 4.34 26.70
N LEU A 404 -5.18 3.38 26.57
CA LEU A 404 -5.98 2.89 27.70
C LEU A 404 -5.28 1.79 28.51
N GLY A 405 -4.19 1.21 27.99
CA GLY A 405 -3.44 0.13 28.64
C GLY A 405 -4.26 -1.15 28.83
N LYS A 406 -5.19 -1.46 27.93
CA LYS A 406 -6.07 -2.62 28.04
C LYS A 406 -6.46 -3.21 26.69
N LYS A 407 -6.80 -4.50 26.68
CA LYS A 407 -7.47 -5.17 25.58
C LYS A 407 -8.84 -4.54 25.30
N LEU A 408 -9.17 -4.38 24.05
CA LEU A 408 -10.46 -3.87 23.58
C LEU A 408 -11.21 -4.97 22.82
N GLU A 409 -12.48 -5.18 23.16
CA GLU A 409 -13.40 -5.93 22.33
C GLU A 409 -13.85 -5.03 21.16
N THR A 410 -13.83 -5.56 19.94
CA THR A 410 -14.00 -4.77 18.71
C THR A 410 -15.16 -5.27 17.83
N PRO A 411 -16.41 -5.38 18.35
CA PRO A 411 -17.54 -5.84 17.54
C PRO A 411 -17.82 -4.92 16.33
N HIS A 412 -17.40 -3.67 16.38
CA HIS A 412 -17.47 -2.72 15.26
C HIS A 412 -16.54 -3.10 14.10
N LEU A 413 -15.51 -3.91 14.34
CA LEU A 413 -14.59 -4.43 13.31
C LEU A 413 -15.07 -5.76 12.70
N ALA A 414 -16.37 -6.07 12.75
CA ALA A 414 -16.98 -7.23 12.05
C ALA A 414 -17.07 -6.95 10.53
N VAL A 415 -15.94 -6.56 9.93
CA VAL A 415 -15.82 -6.27 8.49
C VAL A 415 -15.60 -7.57 7.74
N ARG A 416 -16.56 -7.96 6.90
CA ARG A 416 -16.52 -9.19 6.10
C ARG A 416 -16.33 -8.87 4.64
N TYR A 417 -15.44 -9.62 3.97
CA TYR A 417 -15.27 -9.55 2.53
C TYR A 417 -14.62 -10.82 1.98
N THR A 418 -14.77 -11.03 0.68
CA THR A 418 -14.07 -12.09 -0.06
C THR A 418 -12.87 -11.45 -0.77
N PRO A 419 -11.66 -11.98 -0.56
CA PRO A 419 -10.46 -11.48 -1.23
C PRO A 419 -10.53 -11.73 -2.75
N SER A 420 -9.79 -10.96 -3.53
CA SER A 420 -9.64 -11.18 -4.97
C SER A 420 -9.13 -12.59 -5.26
N ALA A 421 -9.53 -13.16 -6.41
CA ALA A 421 -9.10 -14.50 -6.81
C ALA A 421 -7.58 -14.63 -6.87
N GLU A 422 -6.90 -13.58 -7.35
CA GLU A 422 -5.45 -13.44 -7.38
C GLU A 422 -5.04 -12.14 -6.69
N SER A 423 -3.91 -12.18 -5.99
CA SER A 423 -3.33 -10.98 -5.43
C SER A 423 -2.64 -10.15 -6.51
N THR A 424 -2.81 -8.84 -6.44
CA THR A 424 -2.34 -7.88 -7.46
C THR A 424 -0.96 -7.29 -7.14
N PHE A 425 -0.09 -8.07 -6.48
CA PHE A 425 1.27 -7.61 -6.17
C PHE A 425 2.22 -7.76 -7.38
N LEU A 426 3.30 -6.98 -7.40
CA LEU A 426 4.31 -7.03 -8.46
C LEU A 426 5.06 -8.36 -8.42
N ARG A 427 5.14 -9.05 -9.57
CA ARG A 427 5.86 -10.33 -9.72
C ARG A 427 7.11 -10.22 -10.59
N SER A 428 7.27 -9.09 -11.29
CA SER A 428 8.38 -8.83 -12.22
C SER A 428 8.78 -7.36 -12.20
#